data_127e809a7a83883b63363ed9ced27c5b
#
_entry.id   127e809a7a83883b63363ed9ced27c5b
#
_cell.length_a   1.000
_cell.length_b   1.000
_cell.length_c   1.000
_cell.angle_alpha   90.00
_cell.angle_beta   90.00
_cell.angle_gamma   90.00
#
_symmetry.space_group_name_H-M   'P 1'
#
loop_
_entity.id
_entity.type
_entity.pdbx_description
1 polymer ?
#
loop_
_entity_poly.entity_id
_entity_poly.type
_entity_poly.pdbx_seq_one_letter_code
_entity_poly.pdbx_strand_id
1 'polypeptide(L)'
;MSKKVLITSRSFGKISDEPKKVLEDAGFEITFKGTDFDQDEFNRIIPEYDALVIGAHPFPEEVMEKCDHLQIICKHGAGLDNIPLEKAKECGITVCNVPGTNSNAVADLAIGLMLAVTRNIVIANNRVRNGEWKPAIGVDVCFKTLGIF
;
A
#
# COMPACT_ATOMS: atom_id res chain seq x y z
N MET A 1 19.13 -12.77 -20.89
CA MET A 1 18.00 -13.31 -20.11
C MET A 1 17.08 -12.14 -19.80
N SER A 2 15.75 -12.31 -19.90
CA SER A 2 14.80 -11.29 -19.48
C SER A 2 14.90 -11.13 -17.96
N LYS A 3 14.80 -9.87 -17.46
CA LYS A 3 14.76 -9.62 -16.02
C LYS A 3 13.37 -9.93 -15.48
N LYS A 4 13.31 -10.51 -14.28
CA LYS A 4 12.07 -10.93 -13.63
C LYS A 4 11.60 -9.91 -12.62
N VAL A 5 10.32 -9.52 -12.68
CA VAL A 5 9.66 -8.62 -11.72
C VAL A 5 8.57 -9.35 -10.95
N LEU A 6 8.67 -9.35 -9.62
CA LEU A 6 7.59 -9.81 -8.75
C LEU A 6 6.72 -8.61 -8.33
N ILE A 7 5.40 -8.74 -8.49
CA ILE A 7 4.44 -7.72 -8.07
C ILE A 7 3.54 -8.29 -6.98
N THR A 8 3.65 -7.77 -5.77
CA THR A 8 2.87 -8.19 -4.60
C THR A 8 1.84 -7.15 -4.14
N SER A 9 1.80 -5.99 -4.79
CA SER A 9 0.79 -4.97 -4.50
C SER A 9 -0.56 -5.33 -5.12
N ARG A 10 -1.60 -5.44 -4.28
CA ARG A 10 -2.98 -5.78 -4.70
C ARG A 10 -3.60 -4.77 -5.67
N SER A 11 -3.24 -3.51 -5.56
CA SER A 11 -3.83 -2.42 -6.34
C SER A 11 -3.06 -2.09 -7.61
N PHE A 12 -1.88 -2.70 -7.83
CA PHE A 12 -1.09 -2.47 -9.03
C PHE A 12 -1.85 -2.95 -10.28
N GLY A 13 -2.05 -2.06 -11.24
CA GLY A 13 -2.74 -2.37 -12.49
C GLY A 13 -4.25 -2.60 -12.37
N LYS A 14 -4.91 -2.27 -11.23
CA LYS A 14 -6.37 -2.42 -11.07
C LYS A 14 -7.19 -1.36 -11.80
N ILE A 15 -6.67 -0.15 -11.90
CA ILE A 15 -7.37 0.99 -12.53
C ILE A 15 -7.00 1.08 -14.01
N SER A 16 -5.76 0.75 -14.35
CA SER A 16 -5.22 0.78 -15.70
C SER A 16 -4.16 -0.30 -15.86
N ASP A 17 -4.10 -0.95 -17.02
CA ASP A 17 -3.05 -1.91 -17.36
C ASP A 17 -1.75 -1.22 -17.83
N GLU A 18 -1.75 0.10 -17.97
CA GLU A 18 -0.59 0.87 -18.43
C GLU A 18 0.70 0.57 -17.65
N PRO A 19 0.71 0.49 -16.30
CA PRO A 19 1.92 0.15 -15.56
C PRO A 19 2.49 -1.24 -15.87
N LYS A 20 1.63 -2.21 -16.20
CA LYS A 20 2.07 -3.55 -16.63
C LYS A 20 2.69 -3.50 -18.01
N LYS A 21 2.03 -2.82 -18.95
CA LYS A 21 2.55 -2.64 -20.32
C LYS A 21 3.92 -1.97 -20.34
N VAL A 22 4.15 -0.97 -19.49
CA VAL A 22 5.46 -0.31 -19.38
C VAL A 22 6.56 -1.32 -19.02
N LEU A 23 6.28 -2.25 -18.11
CA LEU A 23 7.24 -3.29 -17.74
C LEU A 23 7.41 -4.34 -18.85
N GLU A 24 6.32 -4.75 -19.48
CA GLU A 24 6.34 -5.70 -20.60
C GLU A 24 7.08 -5.14 -21.83
N ASP A 25 6.82 -3.89 -22.20
CA ASP A 25 7.50 -3.18 -23.29
C ASP A 25 9.00 -3.00 -23.01
N ALA A 26 9.37 -2.88 -21.74
CA ALA A 26 10.77 -2.85 -21.29
C ALA A 26 11.43 -4.25 -21.26
N GLY A 27 10.70 -5.31 -21.62
CA GLY A 27 11.21 -6.69 -21.70
C GLY A 27 11.29 -7.43 -20.38
N PHE A 28 10.55 -6.98 -19.36
CA PHE A 28 10.48 -7.70 -18.07
C PHE A 28 9.48 -8.87 -18.13
N GLU A 29 9.84 -9.95 -17.46
CA GLU A 29 8.96 -11.06 -17.15
C GLU A 29 8.22 -10.78 -15.84
N ILE A 30 6.88 -10.62 -15.90
CA ILE A 30 6.07 -10.20 -14.76
C ILE A 30 5.42 -11.41 -14.09
N THR A 31 5.63 -11.53 -12.76
CA THR A 31 4.87 -12.44 -11.90
C THR A 31 3.99 -11.60 -10.96
N PHE A 32 2.67 -11.77 -11.04
CA PHE A 32 1.72 -11.06 -10.19
C PHE A 32 1.18 -11.97 -9.08
N LYS A 33 1.43 -11.58 -7.82
CA LYS A 33 0.99 -12.26 -6.59
C LYS A 33 0.21 -11.34 -5.65
N GLY A 34 -0.37 -10.28 -6.18
CA GLY A 34 -1.06 -9.27 -5.36
C GLY A 34 -2.41 -9.70 -4.79
N THR A 35 -3.13 -10.63 -5.43
CA THR A 35 -4.45 -11.10 -4.98
C THR A 35 -4.36 -12.23 -3.97
N ASP A 36 -3.49 -13.18 -4.22
CA ASP A 36 -3.33 -14.41 -3.45
C ASP A 36 -1.98 -14.41 -2.74
N PHE A 37 -1.69 -13.27 -2.05
CA PHE A 37 -0.42 -13.07 -1.37
C PHE A 37 -0.30 -14.00 -0.16
N ASP A 38 0.80 -14.76 -0.14
CA ASP A 38 1.24 -15.59 0.97
C ASP A 38 2.68 -15.20 1.35
N GLN A 39 2.93 -14.96 2.65
CA GLN A 39 4.24 -14.48 3.13
C GLN A 39 5.33 -15.55 3.00
N ASP A 40 5.00 -16.81 3.26
CA ASP A 40 5.97 -17.91 3.17
C ASP A 40 6.33 -18.20 1.71
N GLU A 41 5.35 -18.14 0.81
CA GLU A 41 5.60 -18.20 -0.62
C GLU A 41 6.50 -17.05 -1.07
N PHE A 42 6.18 -15.80 -0.66
CA PHE A 42 7.00 -14.63 -0.97
C PHE A 42 8.45 -14.83 -0.53
N ASN A 43 8.67 -15.21 0.73
CA ASN A 43 10.00 -15.42 1.28
C ASN A 43 10.82 -16.47 0.50
N ARG A 44 10.13 -17.45 -0.06
CA ARG A 44 10.77 -18.54 -0.83
C ARG A 44 11.13 -18.14 -2.25
N ILE A 45 10.27 -17.35 -2.94
CA ILE A 45 10.43 -17.07 -4.37
C ILE A 45 11.20 -15.78 -4.67
N ILE A 46 11.14 -14.77 -3.78
CA ILE A 46 11.74 -13.46 -4.04
C ILE A 46 13.22 -13.50 -4.42
N PRO A 47 14.06 -14.43 -3.90
CA PRO A 47 15.45 -14.51 -4.30
C PRO A 47 15.68 -14.78 -5.81
N GLU A 48 14.67 -15.25 -6.53
CA GLU A 48 14.75 -15.53 -7.96
C GLU A 48 14.46 -14.31 -8.86
N TYR A 49 14.14 -13.12 -8.26
CA TYR A 49 13.69 -11.94 -8.99
C TYR A 49 14.73 -10.82 -8.98
N ASP A 50 14.77 -10.07 -10.07
CA ASP A 50 15.63 -8.90 -10.24
C ASP A 50 15.01 -7.61 -9.70
N ALA A 51 13.66 -7.55 -9.66
CA ALA A 51 12.91 -6.38 -9.21
C ALA A 51 11.65 -6.78 -8.44
N LEU A 52 11.23 -5.92 -7.51
CA LEU A 52 10.04 -6.10 -6.68
C LEU A 52 9.17 -4.85 -6.69
N VAL A 53 7.88 -5.01 -6.99
CA VAL A 53 6.86 -4.00 -6.69
C VAL A 53 6.10 -4.45 -5.44
N ILE A 54 6.46 -3.86 -4.28
CA ILE A 54 5.95 -4.29 -2.97
C ILE A 54 4.71 -3.51 -2.54
N GLY A 55 3.75 -4.23 -1.96
CA GLY A 55 2.58 -3.69 -1.28
C GLY A 55 2.85 -3.34 0.19
N ALA A 56 1.90 -3.70 1.07
CA ALA A 56 1.95 -3.36 2.49
C ALA A 56 2.57 -4.45 3.40
N HIS A 57 2.85 -5.64 2.85
CA HIS A 57 3.44 -6.73 3.65
C HIS A 57 4.91 -6.47 4.00
N PRO A 58 5.44 -7.05 5.08
CA PRO A 58 6.83 -6.87 5.46
C PRO A 58 7.79 -7.58 4.50
N PHE A 59 9.01 -7.05 4.40
CA PHE A 59 10.14 -7.74 3.78
C PHE A 59 11.17 -8.08 4.86
N PRO A 60 11.25 -9.33 5.32
CA PRO A 60 12.18 -9.72 6.38
C PRO A 60 13.65 -9.56 5.96
N GLU A 61 14.51 -9.09 6.88
CA GLU A 61 15.93 -8.86 6.61
C GLU A 61 16.67 -10.15 6.19
N GLU A 62 16.36 -11.24 6.89
CA GLU A 62 16.95 -12.56 6.62
C GLU A 62 16.58 -13.14 5.25
N VAL A 63 15.48 -12.66 4.67
CA VAL A 63 15.07 -13.02 3.31
C VAL A 63 15.79 -12.12 2.30
N MET A 64 15.91 -10.83 2.61
CA MET A 64 16.60 -9.86 1.75
C MET A 64 18.08 -10.24 1.55
N GLU A 65 18.74 -10.75 2.58
CA GLU A 65 20.13 -11.24 2.53
C GLU A 65 20.35 -12.39 1.51
N LYS A 66 19.28 -13.07 1.12
CA LYS A 66 19.33 -14.19 0.15
C LYS A 66 19.03 -13.75 -1.28
N CYS A 67 18.75 -12.46 -1.47
CA CYS A 67 18.31 -11.92 -2.76
C CYS A 67 19.47 -11.36 -3.58
N ASP A 68 20.43 -12.22 -3.98
CA ASP A 68 21.64 -11.82 -4.71
C ASP A 68 21.36 -11.13 -6.06
N HIS A 69 20.18 -11.35 -6.64
CA HIS A 69 19.80 -10.81 -7.96
C HIS A 69 18.90 -9.57 -7.85
N LEU A 70 18.33 -9.28 -6.68
CA LEU A 70 17.39 -8.18 -6.49
C LEU A 70 18.11 -6.83 -6.55
N GLN A 71 17.80 -6.03 -7.56
CA GLN A 71 18.44 -4.73 -7.82
C GLN A 71 17.60 -3.56 -7.31
N ILE A 72 16.27 -3.69 -7.35
CA ILE A 72 15.36 -2.60 -7.03
C ILE A 72 14.09 -3.08 -6.34
N ILE A 73 13.68 -2.33 -5.34
CA ILE A 73 12.38 -2.45 -4.67
C ILE A 73 11.60 -1.15 -4.92
N CYS A 74 10.47 -1.26 -5.61
CA CYS A 74 9.55 -0.15 -5.83
C CYS A 74 8.36 -0.28 -4.89
N LYS A 75 8.27 0.60 -3.90
CA LYS A 75 7.10 0.65 -3.01
C LYS A 75 5.91 1.25 -3.74
N HIS A 76 4.85 0.46 -3.91
CA HIS A 76 3.57 0.96 -4.40
C HIS A 76 2.82 1.68 -3.26
N GLY A 77 3.26 2.89 -2.95
CA GLY A 77 2.79 3.73 -1.86
C GLY A 77 3.86 4.70 -1.35
N ALA A 78 3.53 5.52 -0.35
CA ALA A 78 4.42 6.53 0.18
C ALA A 78 5.29 6.05 1.35
N GLY A 79 4.71 5.27 2.29
CA GLY A 79 5.40 4.79 3.49
C GLY A 79 6.36 3.64 3.19
N LEU A 80 7.50 3.58 3.89
CA LEU A 80 8.56 2.58 3.72
C LEU A 80 8.75 1.70 4.96
N ASP A 81 7.84 1.78 5.94
CA ASP A 81 7.96 1.12 7.25
C ASP A 81 8.06 -0.42 7.18
N ASN A 82 7.62 -1.00 6.07
CA ASN A 82 7.65 -2.44 5.83
C ASN A 82 8.90 -2.91 5.08
N ILE A 83 9.85 -2.01 4.80
CA ILE A 83 11.10 -2.32 4.07
C ILE A 83 12.27 -1.93 4.97
N PRO A 84 13.17 -2.86 5.32
CA PRO A 84 14.37 -2.56 6.11
C PRO A 84 15.40 -1.81 5.24
N LEU A 85 15.38 -0.47 5.30
CA LEU A 85 16.15 0.40 4.40
C LEU A 85 17.66 0.25 4.56
N GLU A 86 18.13 0.10 5.81
CA GLU A 86 19.55 -0.08 6.08
C GLU A 86 20.05 -1.40 5.50
N LYS A 87 19.26 -2.47 5.67
CA LYS A 87 19.58 -3.76 5.08
C LYS A 87 19.58 -3.73 3.54
N ALA A 88 18.59 -3.06 2.94
CA ALA A 88 18.55 -2.88 1.49
C ALA A 88 19.82 -2.18 0.97
N LYS A 89 20.28 -1.16 1.70
CA LYS A 89 21.53 -0.45 1.37
C LYS A 89 22.75 -1.36 1.51
N GLU A 90 22.84 -2.16 2.57
CA GLU A 90 23.93 -3.15 2.75
C GLU A 90 23.97 -4.17 1.62
N CYS A 91 22.80 -4.63 1.16
CA CYS A 91 22.67 -5.56 0.03
C CYS A 91 22.82 -4.89 -1.35
N GLY A 92 23.03 -3.56 -1.42
CA GLY A 92 23.15 -2.83 -2.69
C GLY A 92 21.82 -2.69 -3.45
N ILE A 93 20.68 -2.85 -2.78
CA ILE A 93 19.34 -2.80 -3.38
C ILE A 93 18.84 -1.35 -3.36
N THR A 94 18.45 -0.84 -4.52
CA THR A 94 17.82 0.48 -4.64
C THR A 94 16.37 0.42 -4.18
N VAL A 95 15.97 1.31 -3.27
CA VAL A 95 14.56 1.42 -2.83
C VAL A 95 13.97 2.74 -3.31
N CYS A 96 12.81 2.68 -3.96
CA CYS A 96 12.03 3.84 -4.37
C CYS A 96 10.58 3.72 -3.93
N ASN A 97 9.93 4.87 -3.75
CA ASN A 97 8.52 4.98 -3.37
C ASN A 97 7.84 6.10 -4.16
N VAL A 98 6.54 6.32 -3.91
CA VAL A 98 5.72 7.33 -4.61
C VAL A 98 5.16 8.33 -3.58
N PRO A 99 5.99 9.28 -3.09
CA PRO A 99 5.56 10.21 -2.07
C PRO A 99 4.49 11.17 -2.57
N GLY A 100 3.52 11.49 -1.71
CA GLY A 100 2.52 12.54 -1.93
C GLY A 100 1.38 12.21 -2.91
N THR A 101 1.42 11.10 -3.64
CA THR A 101 0.40 10.79 -4.67
C THR A 101 -1.00 10.55 -4.13
N ASN A 102 -1.12 10.14 -2.87
CA ASN A 102 -2.40 9.88 -2.21
C ASN A 102 -2.77 10.93 -1.15
N SER A 103 -2.00 12.02 -1.03
CA SER A 103 -2.19 13.01 0.05
C SER A 103 -3.60 13.61 0.07
N ASN A 104 -4.15 13.97 -1.09
CA ASN A 104 -5.50 14.51 -1.18
C ASN A 104 -6.56 13.47 -0.74
N ALA A 105 -6.43 12.23 -1.21
CA ALA A 105 -7.37 11.17 -0.85
C ALA A 105 -7.31 10.83 0.66
N VAL A 106 -6.12 10.87 1.26
CA VAL A 106 -5.94 10.69 2.71
C VAL A 106 -6.56 11.86 3.47
N ALA A 107 -6.37 13.10 3.02
CA ALA A 107 -6.97 14.28 3.63
C ALA A 107 -8.51 14.23 3.58
N ASP A 108 -9.09 13.90 2.44
CA ASP A 108 -10.54 13.73 2.28
C ASP A 108 -11.10 12.66 3.22
N LEU A 109 -10.41 11.52 3.32
CA LEU A 109 -10.80 10.45 4.23
C LEU A 109 -10.70 10.90 5.70
N ALA A 110 -9.63 11.60 6.08
CA ALA A 110 -9.45 12.11 7.44
C ALA A 110 -10.58 13.06 7.84
N ILE A 111 -10.94 14.01 6.97
CA ILE A 111 -12.07 14.93 7.17
C ILE A 111 -13.39 14.14 7.24
N GLY A 112 -13.59 13.20 6.34
CA GLY A 112 -14.79 12.34 6.33
C GLY A 112 -14.96 11.55 7.62
N LEU A 113 -13.88 10.92 8.13
CA LEU A 113 -13.89 10.17 9.38
C LEU A 113 -14.15 11.10 10.59
N MET A 114 -13.53 12.28 10.61
CA MET A 114 -13.77 13.28 11.67
C MET A 114 -15.25 13.66 11.73
N LEU A 115 -15.87 13.96 10.58
CA LEU A 115 -17.30 14.27 10.51
C LEU A 115 -18.16 13.06 10.85
N ALA A 116 -17.79 11.87 10.41
CA ALA A 116 -18.53 10.63 10.72
C ALA A 116 -18.59 10.35 12.22
N VAL A 117 -17.49 10.55 12.94
CA VAL A 117 -17.41 10.35 14.39
C VAL A 117 -18.16 11.46 15.13
N THR A 118 -17.86 12.71 14.84
CA THR A 118 -18.42 13.85 15.59
C THR A 118 -19.93 14.00 15.39
N ARG A 119 -20.45 13.65 14.21
CA ARG A 119 -21.89 13.72 13.88
C ARG A 119 -22.62 12.40 14.04
N ASN A 120 -21.97 11.36 14.57
CA ASN A 120 -22.54 10.02 14.77
C ASN A 120 -23.17 9.41 13.51
N ILE A 121 -22.58 9.65 12.31
CA ILE A 121 -23.17 9.26 11.02
C ILE A 121 -23.40 7.76 10.93
N VAL A 122 -22.47 6.94 11.38
CA VAL A 122 -22.59 5.46 11.37
C VAL A 122 -23.73 5.00 12.27
N ILE A 123 -23.83 5.60 13.46
CA ILE A 123 -24.90 5.27 14.42
C ILE A 123 -26.27 5.65 13.83
N ALA A 124 -26.39 6.84 13.25
CA ALA A 124 -27.63 7.29 12.62
C ALA A 124 -28.02 6.39 11.43
N ASN A 125 -27.07 6.04 10.57
CA ASN A 125 -27.30 5.13 9.45
C ASN A 125 -27.82 3.76 9.92
N ASN A 126 -27.18 3.17 10.94
CA ASN A 126 -27.59 1.86 11.45
C ASN A 126 -28.98 1.89 12.07
N ARG A 127 -29.33 2.95 12.83
CA ARG A 127 -30.67 3.14 13.37
C ARG A 127 -31.74 3.18 12.27
N VAL A 128 -31.52 4.02 11.26
CA VAL A 128 -32.48 4.13 10.14
C VAL A 128 -32.65 2.81 9.40
N ARG A 129 -31.54 2.09 9.15
CA ARG A 129 -31.60 0.76 8.51
C ARG A 129 -32.37 -0.28 9.33
N ASN A 130 -32.35 -0.14 10.64
CA ASN A 130 -33.11 -1.00 11.56
C ASN A 130 -34.56 -0.50 11.80
N GLY A 131 -35.02 0.51 11.05
CA GLY A 131 -36.38 1.05 11.21
C GLY A 131 -36.54 2.00 12.40
N GLU A 132 -35.45 2.40 13.06
CA GLU A 132 -35.47 3.31 14.19
C GLU A 132 -35.37 4.78 13.73
N TRP A 133 -36.39 5.58 13.99
CA TRP A 133 -36.38 7.02 13.75
C TRP A 133 -36.03 7.77 15.04
N LYS A 134 -34.75 7.71 15.43
CA LYS A 134 -34.25 8.38 16.64
C LYS A 134 -33.04 9.25 16.30
N PRO A 135 -32.95 10.50 16.79
CA PRO A 135 -31.79 11.34 16.53
C PRO A 135 -30.52 10.77 17.16
N ALA A 136 -29.41 10.90 16.45
CA ALA A 136 -28.07 10.66 16.99
C ALA A 136 -27.44 12.01 17.30
N ILE A 137 -27.33 12.35 18.60
CA ILE A 137 -26.79 13.63 19.03
C ILE A 137 -25.26 13.57 18.88
N GLY A 138 -24.73 14.47 18.05
CA GLY A 138 -23.29 14.66 17.84
C GLY A 138 -22.81 15.99 18.36
N VAL A 139 -21.56 16.33 18.06
CA VAL A 139 -20.95 17.63 18.35
C VAL A 139 -20.57 18.33 17.05
N ASP A 140 -20.66 19.66 17.06
CA ASP A 140 -20.24 20.45 15.91
C ASP A 140 -18.72 20.60 15.90
N VAL A 141 -18.12 20.51 14.70
CA VAL A 141 -16.68 20.78 14.49
C VAL A 141 -16.40 22.26 14.21
N CYS A 142 -17.44 23.04 13.97
CA CYS A 142 -17.35 24.48 13.73
C CYS A 142 -16.70 25.17 14.94
N PHE A 143 -15.74 26.05 14.67
CA PHE A 143 -14.97 26.77 15.69
C PHE A 143 -14.20 25.89 16.68
N LYS A 144 -13.90 24.64 16.32
CA LYS A 144 -13.03 23.77 17.12
C LYS A 144 -11.60 23.79 16.58
N THR A 145 -10.65 23.45 17.43
CA THR A 145 -9.24 23.33 17.06
C THR A 145 -8.94 21.87 16.66
N LEU A 146 -8.28 21.67 15.52
CA LEU A 146 -7.78 20.39 15.05
C LEU A 146 -6.27 20.31 15.31
N GLY A 147 -5.82 19.29 16.06
CA GLY A 147 -4.42 18.94 16.16
C GLY A 147 -4.04 17.95 15.07
N ILE A 148 -2.89 18.19 14.41
CA ILE A 148 -2.30 17.27 13.41
C ILE A 148 -0.88 16.96 13.88
N PHE A 149 -0.53 15.66 13.97
CA PHE A 149 0.77 15.17 14.44
C PHE A 149 1.53 14.47 13.33
#